data_91662e094cd2ca3828b46db57193379b
#
_entry.id   91662e094cd2ca3828b46db57193379b
#
_cell.length_a   1.000
_cell.length_b   1.000
_cell.length_c   1.000
_cell.angle_alpha   90.00
_cell.angle_beta   90.00
_cell.angle_gamma   90.00
#
_symmetry.space_group_name_H-M   'P 1'
#
loop_
_entity.id
_entity.type
_entity.pdbx_description
1 polymer ?
#
loop_
_entity_poly.entity_id
_entity_poly.type
_entity_poly.pdbx_seq_one_letter_code
_entity_poly.pdbx_strand_id
1 'polypeptide(L)'
;MSSTRLADLPAPSEEEALDAYSQVVTSVAERVIPSVASLRISRRLYGGRQAQGSGSAVAITPDGFLVTSAHVVEGVDRGRASMADGRELRFEVVGRDPLSDLAVIRASGADLEPVSLGNADRLRVGQLVVAVGNPMGLAGSVTAGVVSALGRSFPTSDGRASRLVENVIQTDAALNPGNSGGALVDGRGRMVGVSTAVAGVGLGLAVPINDTTRQIIAALMREGRF
;
A
#
# COMPACT_ATOMS: atom_id res chain seq x y z
N MET A 1 -18.02 -40.80 3.01
CA MET A 1 -18.01 -39.36 3.37
C MET A 1 -18.27 -38.55 2.10
N SER A 2 -19.50 -38.04 1.94
CA SER A 2 -19.91 -37.31 0.74
C SER A 2 -19.26 -35.90 0.76
N SER A 3 -18.39 -35.62 -0.17
CA SER A 3 -17.81 -34.31 -0.34
C SER A 3 -18.83 -33.42 -1.07
N THR A 4 -19.56 -32.62 -0.32
CA THR A 4 -20.43 -31.58 -0.89
C THR A 4 -19.58 -30.67 -1.77
N ARG A 5 -19.84 -30.62 -3.07
CA ARG A 5 -19.14 -29.71 -3.98
C ARG A 5 -19.58 -28.28 -3.65
N LEU A 6 -18.65 -27.31 -3.79
CA LEU A 6 -18.93 -25.88 -3.60
C LEU A 6 -20.14 -25.39 -4.43
N ALA A 7 -20.42 -26.07 -5.55
CA ALA A 7 -21.55 -25.80 -6.44
C ALA A 7 -22.92 -26.24 -5.89
N ASP A 8 -22.95 -26.99 -4.80
CA ASP A 8 -24.20 -27.51 -4.21
C ASP A 8 -24.70 -26.65 -3.03
N LEU A 9 -23.98 -25.57 -2.69
CA LEU A 9 -24.44 -24.63 -1.69
C LEU A 9 -25.42 -23.63 -2.31
N PRO A 10 -26.55 -23.34 -1.63
CA PRO A 10 -27.47 -22.29 -2.10
C PRO A 10 -26.71 -20.96 -2.17
N ALA A 11 -26.93 -20.18 -3.24
CA ALA A 11 -26.38 -18.84 -3.33
C ALA A 11 -26.95 -18.00 -2.19
N PRO A 12 -26.11 -17.17 -1.50
CA PRO A 12 -26.59 -16.27 -0.48
C PRO A 12 -27.61 -15.30 -1.06
N SER A 13 -28.57 -14.85 -0.25
CA SER A 13 -29.47 -13.76 -0.64
C SER A 13 -28.67 -12.49 -0.90
N GLU A 14 -29.22 -11.56 -1.68
CA GLU A 14 -28.55 -10.28 -1.96
C GLU A 14 -28.27 -9.49 -0.67
N GLU A 15 -29.20 -9.51 0.29
CA GLU A 15 -29.06 -8.85 1.60
C GLU A 15 -27.93 -9.48 2.44
N GLU A 16 -27.84 -10.81 2.49
CA GLU A 16 -26.72 -11.50 3.19
C GLU A 16 -25.38 -11.22 2.52
N ALA A 17 -25.33 -11.11 1.20
CA ALA A 17 -24.10 -10.80 0.48
C ALA A 17 -23.65 -9.36 0.73
N LEU A 18 -24.55 -8.38 0.76
CA LEU A 18 -24.27 -6.98 1.07
C LEU A 18 -23.82 -6.81 2.51
N ASP A 19 -24.44 -7.49 3.47
CA ASP A 19 -24.04 -7.48 4.88
C ASP A 19 -22.64 -8.07 5.07
N ALA A 20 -22.35 -9.20 4.45
CA ALA A 20 -21.03 -9.85 4.52
C ALA A 20 -19.93 -8.94 3.91
N TYR A 21 -20.22 -8.29 2.78
CA TYR A 21 -19.31 -7.34 2.15
C TYR A 21 -19.01 -6.16 3.08
N SER A 22 -20.04 -5.51 3.61
CA SER A 22 -19.92 -4.37 4.51
C SER A 22 -19.15 -4.72 5.78
N GLN A 23 -19.44 -5.87 6.39
CA GLN A 23 -18.75 -6.35 7.58
C GLN A 23 -17.25 -6.57 7.31
N VAL A 24 -16.89 -7.17 6.16
CA VAL A 24 -15.48 -7.38 5.81
C VAL A 24 -14.79 -6.04 5.61
N VAL A 25 -15.37 -5.12 4.83
CA VAL A 25 -14.72 -3.84 4.51
C VAL A 25 -14.55 -2.97 5.75
N THR A 26 -15.58 -2.87 6.61
CA THR A 26 -15.51 -2.09 7.86
C THR A 26 -14.50 -2.68 8.83
N SER A 27 -14.52 -4.01 9.05
CA SER A 27 -13.56 -4.67 9.93
C SER A 27 -12.11 -4.53 9.45
N VAL A 28 -11.89 -4.58 8.13
CA VAL A 28 -10.57 -4.33 7.51
C VAL A 28 -10.15 -2.88 7.72
N ALA A 29 -11.05 -1.93 7.50
CA ALA A 29 -10.79 -0.50 7.68
C ALA A 29 -10.35 -0.19 9.12
N GLU A 30 -11.12 -0.63 10.11
CA GLU A 30 -10.83 -0.44 11.53
C GLU A 30 -9.47 -0.99 11.94
N ARG A 31 -9.10 -2.13 11.40
CA ARG A 31 -7.82 -2.81 11.70
C ARG A 31 -6.62 -2.15 11.03
N VAL A 32 -6.78 -1.61 9.81
CA VAL A 32 -5.65 -1.19 8.98
C VAL A 32 -5.40 0.31 9.05
N ILE A 33 -6.45 1.15 9.21
CA ILE A 33 -6.32 2.61 9.30
C ILE A 33 -5.26 3.05 10.34
N PRO A 34 -5.18 2.47 11.55
CA PRO A 34 -4.16 2.85 12.53
C PRO A 34 -2.71 2.66 12.05
N SER A 35 -2.49 1.73 11.11
CA SER A 35 -1.17 1.46 10.53
C SER A 35 -0.81 2.40 9.38
N VAL A 36 -1.74 3.25 8.87
CA VAL A 36 -1.52 4.04 7.66
C VAL A 36 -1.30 5.51 7.98
N ALA A 37 -0.16 6.03 7.55
CA ALA A 37 0.21 7.44 7.69
C ALA A 37 -0.03 8.22 6.40
N SER A 38 -0.39 9.50 6.54
CA SER A 38 -0.27 10.50 5.48
C SER A 38 1.13 11.08 5.46
N LEU A 39 1.79 11.09 4.32
CA LEU A 39 3.09 11.70 4.14
C LEU A 39 2.96 13.10 3.55
N ARG A 40 3.63 14.06 4.19
CA ARG A 40 3.86 15.41 3.66
C ARG A 40 5.34 15.60 3.43
N ILE A 41 5.69 15.86 2.16
CA ILE A 41 7.06 16.08 1.72
C ILE A 41 7.19 17.46 1.08
N SER A 42 8.36 18.07 1.26
CA SER A 42 8.69 19.36 0.64
C SER A 42 9.95 19.20 -0.17
N ARG A 43 9.86 19.42 -1.48
CA ARG A 43 11.00 19.36 -2.42
C ARG A 43 11.45 20.76 -2.75
N ARG A 44 12.76 20.97 -2.72
CA ARG A 44 13.36 22.21 -3.23
C ARG A 44 13.57 22.06 -4.74
N LEU A 45 12.89 22.89 -5.52
CA LEU A 45 13.09 22.97 -6.96
C LEU A 45 14.21 23.96 -7.31
N TYR A 46 14.71 23.85 -8.55
CA TYR A 46 15.66 24.81 -9.09
C TYR A 46 15.08 26.24 -9.00
N GLY A 47 15.89 27.22 -8.55
CA GLY A 47 15.40 28.60 -8.35
C GLY A 47 14.77 28.87 -6.96
N GLY A 48 14.93 27.97 -5.96
CA GLY A 48 14.49 28.19 -4.58
C GLY A 48 12.99 27.99 -4.34
N ARG A 49 12.22 27.60 -5.36
CA ARG A 49 10.80 27.25 -5.20
C ARG A 49 10.65 25.94 -4.44
N GLN A 50 9.65 25.86 -3.58
CA GLN A 50 9.28 24.63 -2.91
C GLN A 50 8.07 23.99 -3.60
N ALA A 51 8.17 22.72 -3.92
CA ALA A 51 7.02 21.91 -4.31
C ALA A 51 6.63 21.03 -3.12
N GLN A 52 5.34 20.97 -2.84
CA GLN A 52 4.78 20.05 -1.85
C GLN A 52 4.31 18.78 -2.57
N GLY A 53 4.56 17.64 -1.96
CA GLY A 53 4.05 16.35 -2.37
C GLY A 53 3.35 15.67 -1.20
N SER A 54 2.44 14.78 -1.53
CA SER A 54 1.74 13.95 -0.55
C SER A 54 1.65 12.51 -1.04
N GLY A 55 1.55 11.60 -0.09
CA GLY A 55 1.34 10.19 -0.32
C GLY A 55 0.94 9.51 0.99
N SER A 56 0.95 8.21 0.97
CA SER A 56 0.69 7.37 2.14
C SER A 56 1.91 6.50 2.47
N ALA A 57 1.97 6.01 3.68
CA ALA A 57 2.92 4.98 4.11
C ALA A 57 2.23 4.03 5.09
N VAL A 58 2.75 2.82 5.21
CA VAL A 58 2.18 1.77 6.04
C VAL A 58 3.21 1.30 7.05
N ALA A 59 2.87 1.36 8.34
CA ALA A 59 3.71 0.84 9.41
C ALA A 59 3.89 -0.68 9.29
N ILE A 60 5.14 -1.14 9.30
CA ILE A 60 5.50 -2.56 9.20
C ILE A 60 6.21 -3.08 10.44
N THR A 61 6.67 -2.18 11.31
CA THR A 61 7.25 -2.52 12.62
C THR A 61 6.80 -1.52 13.69
N PRO A 62 6.73 -1.93 14.98
CA PRO A 62 6.30 -1.04 16.05
C PRO A 62 7.36 0.04 16.36
N ASP A 63 8.64 -0.17 16.05
CA ASP A 63 9.75 0.76 16.29
C ASP A 63 9.90 1.84 15.21
N GLY A 64 8.89 2.00 14.34
CA GLY A 64 8.76 3.15 13.46
C GLY A 64 9.15 2.95 12.00
N PHE A 65 9.39 1.73 11.51
CA PHE A 65 9.58 1.53 10.08
C PHE A 65 8.25 1.48 9.33
N LEU A 66 8.16 2.28 8.26
CA LEU A 66 7.03 2.29 7.35
C LEU A 66 7.52 2.04 5.92
N VAL A 67 6.70 1.34 5.14
CA VAL A 67 6.88 1.16 3.70
C VAL A 67 6.01 2.16 2.94
N THR A 68 6.53 2.68 1.82
CA THR A 68 5.83 3.57 0.89
C THR A 68 6.32 3.32 -0.53
N SER A 69 5.75 4.01 -1.51
CA SER A 69 6.27 3.99 -2.89
C SER A 69 7.49 4.90 -3.02
N ALA A 70 8.49 4.45 -3.80
CA ALA A 70 9.73 5.21 -3.99
C ALA A 70 9.50 6.58 -4.62
N HIS A 71 8.58 6.68 -5.59
CA HIS A 71 8.24 7.94 -6.24
C HIS A 71 7.63 8.97 -5.27
N VAL A 72 6.96 8.53 -4.19
CA VAL A 72 6.41 9.43 -3.16
C VAL A 72 7.52 10.18 -2.45
N VAL A 73 8.62 9.52 -2.11
CA VAL A 73 9.76 10.11 -1.37
C VAL A 73 10.96 10.45 -2.27
N GLU A 74 10.75 10.50 -3.60
CA GLU A 74 11.81 10.85 -4.54
C GLU A 74 12.33 12.27 -4.29
N GLY A 75 13.67 12.41 -4.21
CA GLY A 75 14.34 13.70 -4.04
C GLY A 75 14.17 14.34 -2.67
N VAL A 76 13.69 13.59 -1.66
CA VAL A 76 13.63 14.06 -0.28
C VAL A 76 14.23 13.01 0.67
N ASP A 77 14.86 13.46 1.75
CA ASP A 77 15.43 12.59 2.79
C ASP A 77 14.62 12.62 4.08
N ARG A 78 13.73 13.60 4.25
CA ARG A 78 12.95 13.83 5.48
C ARG A 78 11.58 14.36 5.15
N GLY A 79 10.64 14.15 6.08
CA GLY A 79 9.30 14.67 5.97
C GLY A 79 8.50 14.53 7.27
N ARG A 80 7.20 14.67 7.14
CA ARG A 80 6.24 14.46 8.23
C ARG A 80 5.26 13.37 7.84
N ALA A 81 4.96 12.51 8.81
CA ALA A 81 3.95 11.48 8.75
C ALA A 81 2.85 11.81 9.76
N SER A 82 1.61 11.93 9.31
CA SER A 82 0.45 12.15 10.17
C SER A 82 -0.32 10.84 10.27
N MET A 83 -0.46 10.33 11.49
CA MET A 83 -1.21 9.12 11.79
C MET A 83 -2.72 9.42 11.91
N ALA A 84 -3.55 8.39 11.84
CA ALA A 84 -5.02 8.52 11.94
C ALA A 84 -5.48 9.03 13.32
N ASP A 85 -4.69 8.81 14.37
CA ASP A 85 -4.94 9.29 15.74
C ASP A 85 -4.54 10.76 15.95
N GLY A 86 -4.09 11.46 14.90
CA GLY A 86 -3.68 12.85 14.92
C GLY A 86 -2.22 13.09 15.31
N ARG A 87 -1.45 12.04 15.65
CA ARG A 87 0.00 12.20 15.90
C ARG A 87 0.72 12.64 14.63
N GLU A 88 1.56 13.65 14.73
CA GLU A 88 2.51 14.05 13.70
C GLU A 88 3.92 13.58 14.08
N LEU A 89 4.51 12.77 13.24
CA LEU A 89 5.85 12.20 13.42
C LEU A 89 6.80 12.76 12.36
N ARG A 90 8.04 13.02 12.74
CA ARG A 90 9.10 13.28 11.76
C ARG A 90 9.61 11.95 11.25
N PHE A 91 9.87 11.86 9.96
CA PHE A 91 10.51 10.67 9.38
C PHE A 91 11.77 11.03 8.60
N GLU A 92 12.64 10.04 8.48
CA GLU A 92 13.78 10.02 7.58
C GLU A 92 13.62 8.87 6.58
N VAL A 93 14.08 9.08 5.35
CA VAL A 93 14.12 8.01 4.34
C VAL A 93 15.32 7.13 4.64
N VAL A 94 15.06 5.86 4.97
CA VAL A 94 16.09 4.86 5.28
C VAL A 94 16.67 4.29 3.99
N GLY A 95 15.81 3.98 3.02
CA GLY A 95 16.24 3.45 1.73
C GLY A 95 15.14 3.54 0.69
N ARG A 96 15.55 3.53 -0.57
CA ARG A 96 14.63 3.54 -1.72
C ARG A 96 15.18 2.69 -2.85
N ASP A 97 14.29 1.99 -3.51
CA ASP A 97 14.54 1.28 -4.76
C ASP A 97 13.55 1.74 -5.83
N PRO A 98 13.94 2.69 -6.70
CA PRO A 98 13.07 3.17 -7.77
C PRO A 98 12.66 2.07 -8.76
N LEU A 99 13.47 1.00 -8.89
CA LEU A 99 13.19 -0.07 -9.83
C LEU A 99 12.06 -1.00 -9.38
N SER A 100 11.84 -1.15 -8.08
CA SER A 100 10.67 -1.85 -7.53
C SER A 100 9.54 -0.89 -7.14
N ASP A 101 9.77 0.41 -7.21
CA ASP A 101 8.92 1.47 -6.64
C ASP A 101 8.64 1.29 -5.14
N LEU A 102 9.61 0.79 -4.39
CA LEU A 102 9.52 0.64 -2.93
C LEU A 102 10.51 1.56 -2.21
N ALA A 103 10.07 2.11 -1.09
CA ALA A 103 10.92 2.83 -0.16
C ALA A 103 10.55 2.48 1.28
N VAL A 104 11.54 2.60 2.16
CA VAL A 104 11.39 2.48 3.60
C VAL A 104 11.75 3.80 4.24
N ILE A 105 10.88 4.26 5.12
CA ILE A 105 11.09 5.44 5.96
C ILE A 105 11.06 5.01 7.43
N ARG A 106 11.68 5.80 8.30
CA ARG A 106 11.64 5.59 9.74
C ARG A 106 11.09 6.82 10.45
N ALA A 107 9.98 6.66 11.15
CA ALA A 107 9.38 7.69 11.99
C ALA A 107 10.03 7.67 13.38
N SER A 108 10.38 8.85 13.90
CA SER A 108 11.05 9.01 15.20
C SER A 108 10.02 9.02 16.34
N GLY A 109 10.35 8.32 17.45
CA GLY A 109 9.52 8.32 18.66
C GLY A 109 8.18 7.62 18.50
N ALA A 110 8.09 6.69 17.56
CA ALA A 110 6.85 6.02 17.24
C ALA A 110 6.72 4.69 18.00
N ASP A 111 5.56 4.52 18.62
CA ASP A 111 5.00 3.21 18.98
C ASP A 111 3.83 3.00 18.02
N LEU A 112 4.10 2.31 16.90
CA LEU A 112 3.15 2.14 15.81
C LEU A 112 2.49 0.77 15.88
N GLU A 113 1.24 0.72 15.43
CA GLU A 113 0.55 -0.55 15.16
C GLU A 113 0.93 -1.04 13.76
N PRO A 114 1.77 -2.10 13.62
CA PRO A 114 2.18 -2.58 12.31
C PRO A 114 1.07 -3.39 11.64
N VAL A 115 0.91 -3.22 10.33
CA VAL A 115 0.03 -4.06 9.54
C VAL A 115 0.61 -5.49 9.46
N SER A 116 -0.26 -6.50 9.49
CA SER A 116 0.15 -7.87 9.19
C SER A 116 0.45 -8.03 7.71
N LEU A 117 1.63 -8.56 7.36
CA LEU A 117 1.99 -8.82 5.96
C LEU A 117 1.35 -10.13 5.46
N GLY A 118 0.64 -10.04 4.34
CA GLY A 118 0.09 -11.16 3.58
C GLY A 118 1.09 -11.70 2.55
N ASN A 119 0.62 -12.51 1.61
CA ASN A 119 1.40 -13.01 0.48
C ASN A 119 0.59 -12.87 -0.81
N ALA A 120 1.06 -12.03 -1.72
CA ALA A 120 0.39 -11.75 -3.00
C ALA A 120 0.35 -12.97 -3.93
N ASP A 121 1.30 -13.91 -3.82
CA ASP A 121 1.34 -15.10 -4.66
C ASP A 121 0.15 -16.07 -4.41
N ARG A 122 -0.60 -15.83 -3.32
CA ARG A 122 -1.82 -16.58 -2.99
C ARG A 122 -3.11 -15.91 -3.45
N LEU A 123 -3.01 -14.72 -4.03
CA LEU A 123 -4.18 -14.00 -4.54
C LEU A 123 -4.80 -14.72 -5.74
N ARG A 124 -6.08 -14.52 -5.93
CA ARG A 124 -6.83 -15.01 -7.09
C ARG A 124 -7.61 -13.85 -7.72
N VAL A 125 -7.71 -13.84 -9.03
CA VAL A 125 -8.57 -12.90 -9.76
C VAL A 125 -10.01 -13.05 -9.25
N GLY A 126 -10.69 -11.91 -9.03
CA GLY A 126 -12.01 -11.83 -8.42
C GLY A 126 -12.01 -11.82 -6.88
N GLN A 127 -10.85 -12.00 -6.21
CA GLN A 127 -10.75 -11.92 -4.76
C GLN A 127 -10.92 -10.47 -4.30
N LEU A 128 -11.73 -10.26 -3.23
CA LEU A 128 -11.90 -8.97 -2.59
C LEU A 128 -10.56 -8.44 -2.05
N VAL A 129 -10.28 -7.19 -2.35
CA VAL A 129 -9.17 -6.41 -1.78
C VAL A 129 -9.67 -5.02 -1.37
N VAL A 130 -9.02 -4.45 -0.37
CA VAL A 130 -9.33 -3.13 0.16
C VAL A 130 -8.07 -2.28 0.08
N ALA A 131 -8.17 -1.12 -0.56
CA ALA A 131 -7.10 -0.14 -0.57
C ALA A 131 -7.34 0.87 0.56
N VAL A 132 -6.30 1.07 1.38
CA VAL A 132 -6.31 2.00 2.50
C VAL A 132 -5.15 2.97 2.34
N GLY A 133 -5.49 4.24 2.22
CA GLY A 133 -4.56 5.35 2.15
C GLY A 133 -4.94 6.46 3.12
N ASN A 134 -4.10 7.48 3.23
CA ASN A 134 -4.39 8.66 4.02
C ASN A 134 -3.95 9.94 3.29
N PRO A 135 -4.60 10.29 2.17
CA PRO A 135 -4.12 11.33 1.26
C PRO A 135 -4.04 12.73 1.87
N MET A 136 -4.83 13.03 2.89
CA MET A 136 -4.90 14.37 3.49
C MET A 136 -4.67 14.39 5.01
N GLY A 137 -4.35 13.26 5.62
CA GLY A 137 -4.23 13.17 7.08
C GLY A 137 -5.56 13.28 7.83
N LEU A 138 -6.68 13.13 7.13
CA LEU A 138 -8.03 13.24 7.64
C LEU A 138 -8.68 11.85 7.69
N ALA A 139 -8.35 11.06 8.70
CA ALA A 139 -9.03 9.80 9.06
C ALA A 139 -9.01 8.66 8.02
N GLY A 140 -8.08 8.68 7.07
CA GLY A 140 -7.93 7.59 6.10
C GLY A 140 -8.93 7.63 4.93
N SER A 141 -8.55 7.01 3.82
CA SER A 141 -9.41 6.76 2.66
C SER A 141 -9.45 5.26 2.42
N VAL A 142 -10.66 4.70 2.39
CA VAL A 142 -10.89 3.26 2.19
C VAL A 142 -11.69 3.07 0.92
N THR A 143 -11.18 2.27 0.02
CA THR A 143 -11.88 1.83 -1.18
C THR A 143 -11.76 0.33 -1.32
N ALA A 144 -12.84 -0.33 -1.72
CA ALA A 144 -12.84 -1.77 -1.91
C ALA A 144 -13.12 -2.12 -3.37
N GLY A 145 -12.58 -3.23 -3.79
CA GLY A 145 -12.71 -3.77 -5.13
C GLY A 145 -12.21 -5.20 -5.17
N VAL A 146 -11.87 -5.70 -6.35
CA VAL A 146 -11.36 -7.05 -6.56
C VAL A 146 -9.98 -7.03 -7.20
N VAL A 147 -9.27 -8.11 -7.09
CA VAL A 147 -8.11 -8.39 -7.92
C VAL A 147 -8.60 -8.58 -9.36
N SER A 148 -8.34 -7.59 -10.22
CA SER A 148 -8.78 -7.61 -11.62
C SER A 148 -7.85 -8.44 -12.51
N ALA A 149 -6.53 -8.41 -12.21
CA ALA A 149 -5.53 -9.24 -12.89
C ALA A 149 -4.28 -9.40 -12.03
N LEU A 150 -3.52 -10.45 -12.32
CA LEU A 150 -2.21 -10.78 -11.74
C LEU A 150 -1.20 -11.06 -12.86
N GLY A 151 0.09 -11.08 -12.50
CA GLY A 151 1.16 -11.42 -13.46
C GLY A 151 1.43 -10.37 -14.52
N ARG A 152 0.96 -9.14 -14.35
CA ARG A 152 1.26 -8.03 -15.23
C ARG A 152 2.58 -7.38 -14.85
N SER A 153 3.21 -6.70 -15.80
CA SER A 153 4.44 -5.95 -15.58
C SER A 153 4.17 -4.47 -15.77
N PHE A 154 4.77 -3.67 -14.90
CA PHE A 154 4.68 -2.21 -14.93
C PHE A 154 6.08 -1.61 -15.12
N PRO A 155 6.31 -0.73 -16.11
CA PRO A 155 7.61 -0.12 -16.33
C PRO A 155 7.92 0.91 -15.25
N THR A 156 9.11 0.79 -14.65
CA THR A 156 9.70 1.79 -13.75
C THR A 156 11.07 2.22 -14.28
N SER A 157 11.53 3.40 -13.90
CA SER A 157 12.84 3.91 -14.28
C SER A 157 13.39 4.83 -13.20
N ASP A 158 14.71 4.78 -13.01
CA ASP A 158 15.47 5.73 -12.17
C ASP A 158 16.13 6.84 -12.99
N GLY A 159 15.83 6.92 -14.30
CA GLY A 159 16.45 7.84 -15.26
C GLY A 159 17.75 7.32 -15.86
N ARG A 160 18.34 6.24 -15.33
CA ARG A 160 19.56 5.57 -15.80
C ARG A 160 19.29 4.16 -16.29
N ALA A 161 18.39 3.46 -15.61
CA ALA A 161 17.95 2.11 -15.94
C ALA A 161 16.43 2.07 -15.98
N SER A 162 15.90 1.18 -16.82
CA SER A 162 14.47 0.84 -16.82
C SER A 162 14.31 -0.61 -16.43
N ARG A 163 13.33 -0.90 -15.61
CA ARG A 163 12.96 -2.25 -15.19
C ARG A 163 11.45 -2.42 -15.31
N LEU A 164 11.02 -3.65 -15.45
CA LEU A 164 9.62 -4.02 -15.27
C LEU A 164 9.44 -4.51 -13.83
N VAL A 165 8.57 -3.87 -13.08
CA VAL A 165 8.05 -4.48 -11.85
C VAL A 165 7.11 -5.59 -12.29
N GLU A 166 7.52 -6.80 -12.01
CA GLU A 166 6.76 -8.00 -12.40
C GLU A 166 5.71 -8.35 -11.37
N ASN A 167 4.70 -9.11 -11.80
CA ASN A 167 3.63 -9.62 -10.94
C ASN A 167 2.82 -8.55 -10.21
N VAL A 168 2.73 -7.32 -10.75
CA VAL A 168 1.89 -6.29 -10.12
C VAL A 168 0.44 -6.76 -10.01
N ILE A 169 -0.18 -6.37 -8.90
CA ILE A 169 -1.59 -6.61 -8.64
C ILE A 169 -2.37 -5.49 -9.35
N GLN A 170 -3.27 -5.86 -10.24
CA GLN A 170 -4.25 -4.93 -10.79
C GLN A 170 -5.56 -5.06 -10.02
N THR A 171 -6.16 -3.92 -9.66
CA THR A 171 -7.43 -3.84 -8.95
C THR A 171 -8.31 -2.71 -9.49
N ASP A 172 -9.62 -2.85 -9.36
CA ASP A 172 -10.61 -1.80 -9.60
C ASP A 172 -10.95 -1.01 -8.34
N ALA A 173 -10.38 -1.38 -7.17
CA ALA A 173 -10.42 -0.51 -5.99
C ALA A 173 -9.86 0.86 -6.36
N ALA A 174 -10.63 1.93 -6.11
CA ALA A 174 -10.27 3.26 -6.55
C ALA A 174 -8.99 3.75 -5.85
N LEU A 175 -7.93 3.92 -6.61
CA LEU A 175 -6.68 4.54 -6.17
C LEU A 175 -6.69 6.00 -6.61
N ASN A 176 -6.78 6.92 -5.65
CA ASN A 176 -6.76 8.35 -5.88
C ASN A 176 -5.36 8.94 -5.59
N PRO A 177 -5.03 10.14 -6.12
CA PRO A 177 -3.83 10.85 -5.73
C PRO A 177 -3.71 10.96 -4.20
N GLY A 178 -2.54 10.59 -3.66
CA GLY A 178 -2.28 10.52 -2.23
C GLY A 178 -2.46 9.11 -1.61
N ASN A 179 -3.12 8.17 -2.30
CA ASN A 179 -3.16 6.77 -1.88
C ASN A 179 -1.86 6.01 -2.24
N SER A 180 -1.00 6.56 -3.13
CA SER A 180 0.30 5.96 -3.44
C SER A 180 1.13 5.77 -2.18
N GLY A 181 1.71 4.58 -2.02
CA GLY A 181 2.40 4.14 -0.81
C GLY A 181 1.50 3.57 0.28
N GLY A 182 0.17 3.64 0.12
CA GLY A 182 -0.81 3.04 1.03
C GLY A 182 -0.90 1.52 0.89
N ALA A 183 -1.69 0.90 1.76
CA ALA A 183 -1.88 -0.54 1.79
C ALA A 183 -2.94 -1.01 0.80
N LEU A 184 -2.65 -2.05 0.02
CA LEU A 184 -3.66 -2.94 -0.54
C LEU A 184 -3.71 -4.19 0.34
N VAL A 185 -4.87 -4.48 0.92
CA VAL A 185 -5.03 -5.59 1.87
C VAL A 185 -6.08 -6.59 1.41
N ASP A 186 -5.96 -7.82 1.87
CA ASP A 186 -6.97 -8.86 1.67
C ASP A 186 -8.14 -8.70 2.66
N GLY A 187 -9.21 -9.48 2.49
CA GLY A 187 -10.40 -9.46 3.36
C GLY A 187 -10.14 -9.86 4.83
N ARG A 188 -8.88 -10.17 5.20
CA ARG A 188 -8.43 -10.39 6.57
C ARG A 188 -7.59 -9.24 7.12
N GLY A 189 -7.45 -8.15 6.36
CA GLY A 189 -6.61 -7.00 6.72
C GLY A 189 -5.10 -7.26 6.62
N ARG A 190 -4.67 -8.29 5.88
CA ARG A 190 -3.25 -8.55 5.65
C ARG A 190 -2.80 -7.80 4.39
N MET A 191 -1.71 -7.05 4.50
CA MET A 191 -1.17 -6.29 3.39
C MET A 191 -0.59 -7.21 2.31
N VAL A 192 -1.17 -7.16 1.13
CA VAL A 192 -0.78 -7.95 -0.04
C VAL A 192 -0.10 -7.11 -1.11
N GLY A 193 -0.18 -5.78 -0.99
CA GLY A 193 0.49 -4.87 -1.93
C GLY A 193 0.67 -3.45 -1.38
N VAL A 194 1.60 -2.72 -2.00
CA VAL A 194 1.81 -1.28 -1.83
C VAL A 194 1.17 -0.58 -3.03
N SER A 195 0.18 0.26 -2.80
CA SER A 195 -0.50 1.02 -3.87
C SER A 195 0.50 1.96 -4.55
N THR A 196 0.62 1.89 -5.89
CA THR A 196 1.65 2.63 -6.61
C THR A 196 1.11 3.59 -7.66
N ALA A 197 0.40 3.11 -8.64
CA ALA A 197 0.01 3.91 -9.80
C ALA A 197 -1.44 3.68 -10.21
N VAL A 198 -1.97 4.64 -10.98
CA VAL A 198 -3.22 4.50 -11.71
C VAL A 198 -2.88 4.45 -13.20
N ALA A 199 -3.14 3.32 -13.84
CA ALA A 199 -2.86 3.13 -15.27
C ALA A 199 -4.03 3.58 -16.19
N GLY A 200 -5.04 4.26 -15.59
CA GLY A 200 -6.26 4.71 -16.26
C GLY A 200 -7.47 4.65 -15.33
N VAL A 201 -8.63 5.03 -15.82
CA VAL A 201 -9.88 4.97 -15.03
C VAL A 201 -10.18 3.51 -14.67
N GLY A 202 -10.31 3.21 -13.37
CA GLY A 202 -10.60 1.86 -12.88
C GLY A 202 -9.44 0.86 -12.94
N LEU A 203 -8.20 1.34 -13.13
CA LEU A 203 -6.99 0.50 -13.22
C LEU A 203 -5.97 0.89 -12.15
N GLY A 204 -6.24 0.50 -10.93
CA GLY A 204 -5.27 0.61 -9.83
C GLY A 204 -4.20 -0.47 -9.92
N LEU A 205 -2.94 -0.10 -9.66
CA LEU A 205 -1.80 -1.00 -9.60
C LEU A 205 -1.17 -0.99 -8.22
N ALA A 206 -0.72 -2.14 -7.75
CA ALA A 206 0.02 -2.26 -6.50
C ALA A 206 1.24 -3.18 -6.67
N VAL A 207 2.36 -2.79 -6.06
CA VAL A 207 3.55 -3.62 -5.95
C VAL A 207 3.24 -4.76 -4.98
N PRO A 208 3.40 -6.04 -5.37
CA PRO A 208 2.99 -7.16 -4.53
C PRO A 208 3.87 -7.31 -3.28
N ILE A 209 3.28 -7.74 -2.17
CA ILE A 209 4.03 -8.24 -1.01
C ILE A 209 4.21 -9.75 -1.18
N ASN A 210 5.40 -10.15 -1.57
CA ASN A 210 5.83 -11.54 -1.73
C ASN A 210 7.28 -11.71 -1.22
N ASP A 211 7.87 -12.86 -1.42
CA ASP A 211 9.21 -13.14 -0.89
C ASP A 211 10.29 -12.21 -1.49
N THR A 212 10.19 -11.86 -2.78
CA THR A 212 11.12 -10.94 -3.44
C THR A 212 11.03 -9.53 -2.84
N THR A 213 9.82 -8.97 -2.75
CA THR A 213 9.64 -7.62 -2.22
C THR A 213 9.93 -7.52 -0.72
N ARG A 214 9.71 -8.60 0.04
CA ARG A 214 10.13 -8.68 1.45
C ARG A 214 11.66 -8.62 1.59
N GLN A 215 12.41 -9.27 0.70
CA GLN A 215 13.88 -9.18 0.67
C GLN A 215 14.33 -7.76 0.34
N ILE A 216 13.68 -7.10 -0.64
CA ILE A 216 13.95 -5.69 -0.97
C ILE A 216 13.70 -4.80 0.26
N ILE A 217 12.53 -4.90 0.90
CA ILE A 217 12.20 -4.11 2.10
C ILE A 217 13.24 -4.36 3.21
N ALA A 218 13.61 -5.62 3.46
CA ALA A 218 14.60 -5.96 4.48
C ALA A 218 16.00 -5.39 4.16
N ALA A 219 16.41 -5.36 2.89
CA ALA A 219 17.66 -4.75 2.45
C ALA A 219 17.62 -3.22 2.60
N LEU A 220 16.51 -2.57 2.21
CA LEU A 220 16.31 -1.14 2.40
C LEU A 220 16.37 -0.73 3.89
N MET A 221 15.81 -1.55 4.78
CA MET A 221 15.86 -1.30 6.23
C MET A 221 17.29 -1.38 6.80
N ARG A 222 18.12 -2.32 6.29
CA ARG A 222 19.47 -2.57 6.84
C ARG A 222 20.56 -1.76 6.16
N GLU A 223 20.50 -1.63 4.83
CA GLU A 223 21.58 -1.15 3.98
C GLU A 223 21.25 0.18 3.27
N GLY A 224 19.98 0.59 3.32
CA GLY A 224 19.49 1.79 2.63
C GLY A 224 19.37 1.64 1.11
N ARG A 225 19.70 0.47 0.57
CA ARG A 225 19.68 0.16 -0.88
C ARG A 225 19.40 -1.32 -1.13
N PHE A 226 19.01 -1.62 -2.34
CA PHE A 226 18.85 -2.97 -2.87
C PHE A 226 19.56 -3.11 -4.22
#